data_0450338e5ce19be1f62d30b637794534
#
_entry.id   0450338e5ce19be1f62d30b637794534
#
_cell.length_a   1.000
_cell.length_b   1.000
_cell.length_c   1.000
_cell.angle_alpha   90.00
_cell.angle_beta   90.00
_cell.angle_gamma   90.00
#
_symmetry.space_group_name_H-M   'P 1'
#
loop_
_entity.id
_entity.type
_entity.pdbx_description
1 polymer ?
#
loop_
_entity_poly.entity_id
_entity_poly.type
_entity_poly.pdbx_seq_one_letter_code
_entity_poly.pdbx_strand_id
1 'polypeptide(L)'
;MVTRVLALDAAPWYGDSPIPDDVPPVWHYPLTCVTTDEGIDGYTMGYGANGEGIGSAHQLHDVYLRAILGKDPLQTEDLWRELMSLNRHLYPITDGLLGMLDVAFWDIKGKAAGVPIAELLGVCRTEVPAYRTGSHWNLTPADTFAEAAAMKREGYRGYKLTLYDGPAADIGRAEAAREAVGDDFPLMLDAVAEYSFDQALEVGEALARLGYRWFEEPVPDRDIAALEQLTRRLEVPILATETVSLRELPQFIERQAVDLARGDVFIKAGVTGLRKALAMCDEAGMNLEIHALHSSLLDIANLHVACSVRNCEFFELHHPMFRFGLKGAPLDIDANGCLHLPTGPGLGVELDWDWIDDNTVLTLSGLDH
;
A
#
# COMPACT_ATOMS: atom_id res chain seq x y z
N MET A 1 -18.72 -17.21 1.17
CA MET A 1 -17.94 -16.02 1.55
C MET A 1 -18.53 -15.43 2.82
N VAL A 2 -17.67 -15.06 3.75
CA VAL A 2 -18.04 -14.37 4.99
C VAL A 2 -17.18 -13.11 5.09
N THR A 3 -17.77 -11.96 5.38
CA THR A 3 -17.06 -10.73 5.66
C THR A 3 -17.40 -10.23 7.05
N ARG A 4 -16.36 -10.02 7.88
CA ARG A 4 -16.45 -9.37 9.18
C ARG A 4 -15.94 -7.94 9.03
N VAL A 5 -16.66 -6.98 9.56
CA VAL A 5 -16.19 -5.59 9.61
C VAL A 5 -15.58 -5.36 10.98
N LEU A 6 -14.29 -5.03 10.99
CA LEU A 6 -13.51 -4.79 12.20
C LEU A 6 -13.48 -3.29 12.49
N ALA A 7 -13.68 -2.91 13.74
CA ALA A 7 -13.55 -1.52 14.19
C ALA A 7 -12.15 -1.26 14.76
N LEU A 8 -11.52 -0.19 14.33
CA LEU A 8 -10.20 0.26 14.79
C LEU A 8 -10.30 1.71 15.25
N ASP A 9 -9.86 2.01 16.49
CA ASP A 9 -9.77 3.36 16.99
C ASP A 9 -8.72 4.16 16.19
N ALA A 10 -9.10 5.31 15.66
CA ALA A 10 -8.21 6.19 14.89
C ALA A 10 -7.26 7.03 15.79
N ALA A 11 -7.58 7.21 17.06
CA ALA A 11 -6.81 8.08 17.95
C ALA A 11 -5.30 7.78 18.01
N PRO A 12 -4.84 6.50 18.01
CA PRO A 12 -3.40 6.23 18.01
C PRO A 12 -2.65 6.77 16.79
N TRP A 13 -3.33 6.94 15.65
CA TRP A 13 -2.74 7.54 14.44
C TRP A 13 -2.44 9.03 14.62
N TYR A 14 -3.32 9.73 15.30
CA TYR A 14 -3.20 11.17 15.53
C TYR A 14 -2.33 11.53 16.73
N GLY A 15 -2.00 10.55 17.61
CA GLY A 15 -1.21 10.78 18.81
C GLY A 15 -1.86 11.84 19.71
N ASP A 16 -1.10 12.91 20.02
CA ASP A 16 -1.58 14.03 20.83
C ASP A 16 -2.35 15.09 20.01
N SER A 17 -2.41 14.97 18.69
CA SER A 17 -3.17 15.87 17.81
C SER A 17 -4.66 15.53 17.84
N PRO A 18 -5.57 16.53 17.76
CA PRO A 18 -7.00 16.25 17.65
C PRO A 18 -7.30 15.56 16.31
N ILE A 19 -8.21 14.59 16.34
CA ILE A 19 -8.77 14.02 15.10
C ILE A 19 -9.54 15.13 14.40
N PRO A 20 -9.29 15.40 13.10
CA PRO A 20 -10.07 16.38 12.33
C PRO A 20 -11.57 16.06 12.34
N ASP A 21 -12.41 17.10 12.35
CA ASP A 21 -13.88 16.97 12.47
C ASP A 21 -14.51 16.14 11.31
N ASP A 22 -13.86 16.08 10.17
CA ASP A 22 -14.27 15.33 8.96
C ASP A 22 -13.77 13.89 8.93
N VAL A 23 -12.94 13.49 9.90
CA VAL A 23 -12.40 12.13 10.01
C VAL A 23 -13.19 11.34 11.05
N PRO A 24 -13.72 10.15 10.69
CA PRO A 24 -14.37 9.27 11.66
C PRO A 24 -13.41 8.84 12.77
N PRO A 25 -13.82 8.88 14.05
CA PRO A 25 -12.96 8.46 15.16
C PRO A 25 -12.75 6.93 15.20
N VAL A 26 -13.56 6.18 14.47
CA VAL A 26 -13.46 4.73 14.33
C VAL A 26 -13.43 4.38 12.86
N TRP A 27 -12.41 3.64 12.46
CA TRP A 27 -12.24 3.13 11.11
C TRP A 27 -12.73 1.69 11.01
N HIS A 28 -13.29 1.32 9.86
CA HIS A 28 -13.92 0.02 9.64
C HIS A 28 -13.20 -0.75 8.54
N TYR A 29 -12.65 -1.92 8.88
CA TYR A 29 -11.89 -2.77 7.97
C TYR A 29 -12.66 -4.06 7.64
N PRO A 30 -13.01 -4.34 6.38
CA PRO A 30 -13.64 -5.60 6.01
C PRO A 30 -12.60 -6.72 5.94
N LEU A 31 -12.65 -7.67 6.85
CA LEU A 31 -11.94 -8.95 6.78
C LEU A 31 -12.83 -9.96 6.06
N THR A 32 -12.42 -10.43 4.90
CA THR A 32 -13.20 -11.35 4.06
C THR A 32 -12.52 -12.71 3.98
N CYS A 33 -13.34 -13.76 4.21
CA CYS A 33 -13.00 -15.17 4.00
C CYS A 33 -13.76 -15.70 2.80
N VAL A 34 -13.05 -16.29 1.84
CA VAL A 34 -13.62 -17.04 0.72
C VAL A 34 -13.33 -18.51 0.94
N THR A 35 -14.39 -19.34 1.08
CA THR A 35 -14.27 -20.79 1.32
C THR A 35 -14.57 -21.55 0.04
N THR A 36 -13.72 -22.51 -0.31
CA THR A 36 -13.95 -23.44 -1.43
C THR A 36 -14.82 -24.62 -1.01
N ASP A 37 -15.34 -25.38 -1.96
CA ASP A 37 -16.04 -26.66 -1.73
C ASP A 37 -15.12 -27.76 -1.17
N GLU A 38 -13.80 -27.61 -1.34
CA GLU A 38 -12.78 -28.50 -0.74
C GLU A 38 -12.40 -28.07 0.69
N GLY A 39 -13.01 -26.99 1.23
CA GLY A 39 -12.77 -26.51 2.59
C GLY A 39 -11.48 -25.70 2.76
N ILE A 40 -10.93 -25.18 1.67
CA ILE A 40 -9.78 -24.26 1.74
C ILE A 40 -10.30 -22.83 1.90
N ASP A 41 -9.85 -22.14 2.94
CA ASP A 41 -10.18 -20.76 3.23
C ASP A 41 -9.09 -19.81 2.74
N GLY A 42 -9.48 -18.83 1.92
CA GLY A 42 -8.63 -17.69 1.55
C GLY A 42 -9.07 -16.42 2.25
N TYR A 43 -8.11 -15.69 2.79
CA TYR A 43 -8.35 -14.48 3.56
C TYR A 43 -7.83 -13.24 2.84
N THR A 44 -8.53 -12.14 3.04
CA THR A 44 -8.11 -10.81 2.64
C THR A 44 -8.70 -9.77 3.59
N MET A 45 -8.09 -8.61 3.65
CA MET A 45 -8.61 -7.48 4.42
C MET A 45 -8.68 -6.26 3.50
N GLY A 46 -9.70 -5.42 3.67
CA GLY A 46 -9.83 -4.21 2.88
C GLY A 46 -9.16 -3.01 3.51
N TYR A 47 -9.18 -1.93 2.77
CA TYR A 47 -8.83 -0.61 3.27
C TYR A 47 -10.01 -0.02 4.04
N GLY A 48 -9.75 0.65 5.16
CA GLY A 48 -10.81 1.13 6.05
C GLY A 48 -10.57 2.49 6.69
N ALA A 49 -9.40 3.10 6.46
CA ALA A 49 -8.98 4.32 7.13
C ALA A 49 -9.92 5.53 6.92
N ASN A 50 -10.77 5.54 5.91
CA ASN A 50 -11.71 6.64 5.64
C ASN A 50 -13.18 6.28 5.92
N GLY A 51 -13.45 5.23 6.70
CA GLY A 51 -14.81 4.83 7.07
C GLY A 51 -15.57 4.03 6.00
N GLU A 52 -14.96 3.69 4.89
CA GLU A 52 -15.62 3.01 3.75
C GLU A 52 -15.80 1.50 3.94
N GLY A 53 -15.22 0.90 4.96
CA GLY A 53 -15.17 -0.56 5.14
C GLY A 53 -16.54 -1.24 5.22
N ILE A 54 -17.56 -0.59 5.80
CA ILE A 54 -18.94 -1.12 5.84
C ILE A 54 -19.53 -1.15 4.42
N GLY A 55 -19.38 -0.05 3.66
CA GLY A 55 -19.83 0.02 2.26
C GLY A 55 -19.14 -1.01 1.38
N SER A 56 -17.84 -1.18 1.54
CA SER A 56 -17.04 -2.18 0.85
C SER A 56 -17.50 -3.61 1.15
N ALA A 57 -17.82 -3.93 2.42
CA ALA A 57 -18.35 -5.22 2.81
C ALA A 57 -19.69 -5.54 2.11
N HIS A 58 -20.60 -4.57 2.05
CA HIS A 58 -21.87 -4.74 1.33
C HIS A 58 -21.65 -4.92 -0.17
N GLN A 59 -20.78 -4.12 -0.81
CA GLN A 59 -20.46 -4.29 -2.23
C GLN A 59 -19.88 -5.68 -2.54
N LEU A 60 -18.99 -6.20 -1.69
CA LEU A 60 -18.47 -7.57 -1.85
C LEU A 60 -19.58 -8.61 -1.88
N HIS A 61 -20.58 -8.50 -1.01
CA HIS A 61 -21.70 -9.44 -0.96
C HIS A 61 -22.73 -9.21 -2.05
N ASP A 62 -23.12 -7.97 -2.32
CA ASP A 62 -24.21 -7.67 -3.27
C ASP A 62 -23.79 -7.89 -4.73
N VAL A 63 -22.53 -7.64 -5.05
CA VAL A 63 -22.03 -7.64 -6.44
C VAL A 63 -21.05 -8.79 -6.69
N TYR A 64 -19.94 -8.82 -5.95
CA TYR A 64 -18.83 -9.71 -6.26
C TYR A 64 -19.12 -11.17 -5.90
N LEU A 65 -19.80 -11.44 -4.77
CA LEU A 65 -20.13 -12.82 -4.38
C LEU A 65 -20.89 -13.54 -5.49
N ARG A 66 -21.85 -12.87 -6.13
CA ARG A 66 -22.64 -13.47 -7.24
C ARG A 66 -21.77 -13.79 -8.46
N ALA A 67 -20.74 -13.00 -8.70
CA ALA A 67 -19.84 -13.18 -9.85
C ALA A 67 -18.83 -14.32 -9.63
N ILE A 68 -18.44 -14.58 -8.37
CA ILE A 68 -17.43 -15.60 -8.05
C ILE A 68 -18.02 -16.96 -7.62
N LEU A 69 -19.30 -17.00 -7.25
CA LEU A 69 -19.92 -18.22 -6.76
C LEU A 69 -19.84 -19.35 -7.79
N GLY A 70 -19.33 -20.52 -7.36
CA GLY A 70 -19.16 -21.71 -8.21
C GLY A 70 -18.01 -21.59 -9.24
N LYS A 71 -17.18 -20.56 -9.15
CA LYS A 71 -15.97 -20.43 -9.95
C LYS A 71 -14.78 -21.13 -9.30
N ASP A 72 -13.81 -21.54 -10.10
CA ASP A 72 -12.56 -22.13 -9.63
C ASP A 72 -11.58 -21.03 -9.18
N PRO A 73 -11.27 -20.89 -7.87
CA PRO A 73 -10.38 -19.86 -7.37
C PRO A 73 -8.91 -20.04 -7.77
N LEU A 74 -8.53 -21.24 -8.26
CA LEU A 74 -7.18 -21.49 -8.74
C LEU A 74 -6.91 -20.83 -10.11
N GLN A 75 -7.98 -20.49 -10.85
CA GLN A 75 -7.90 -19.75 -12.12
C GLN A 75 -7.83 -18.24 -11.89
N THR A 76 -6.86 -17.80 -11.09
CA THR A 76 -6.74 -16.41 -10.65
C THR A 76 -6.76 -15.40 -11.79
N GLU A 77 -6.06 -15.68 -12.91
CA GLU A 77 -6.01 -14.79 -14.08
C GLU A 77 -7.37 -14.65 -14.79
N ASP A 78 -8.11 -15.75 -14.93
CA ASP A 78 -9.42 -15.74 -15.61
C ASP A 78 -10.48 -15.07 -14.73
N LEU A 79 -10.48 -15.33 -13.42
CA LEU A 79 -11.34 -14.63 -12.47
C LEU A 79 -11.04 -13.13 -12.46
N TRP A 80 -9.77 -12.76 -12.42
CA TRP A 80 -9.36 -11.37 -12.47
C TRP A 80 -9.90 -10.66 -13.74
N ARG A 81 -9.77 -11.28 -14.91
CA ARG A 81 -10.29 -10.74 -16.17
C ARG A 81 -11.80 -10.64 -16.18
N GLU A 82 -12.49 -11.64 -15.68
CA GLU A 82 -13.96 -11.65 -15.58
C GLU A 82 -14.44 -10.52 -14.67
N LEU A 83 -13.87 -10.38 -13.47
CA LEU A 83 -14.20 -9.32 -12.53
C LEU A 83 -13.86 -7.93 -13.10
N MET A 84 -12.68 -7.75 -13.73
CA MET A 84 -12.34 -6.51 -14.42
C MET A 84 -13.33 -6.15 -15.53
N SER A 85 -13.96 -7.13 -16.18
CA SER A 85 -14.96 -6.86 -17.24
C SER A 85 -16.25 -6.25 -16.68
N LEU A 86 -16.57 -6.49 -15.41
CA LEU A 86 -17.73 -5.91 -14.74
C LEU A 86 -17.60 -4.38 -14.59
N ASN A 87 -16.39 -3.85 -14.50
CA ASN A 87 -16.15 -2.41 -14.47
C ASN A 87 -16.75 -1.66 -15.66
N ARG A 88 -16.93 -2.31 -16.79
CA ARG A 88 -17.58 -1.72 -17.96
C ARG A 88 -19.06 -1.44 -17.75
N HIS A 89 -19.73 -2.27 -16.96
CA HIS A 89 -21.19 -2.24 -16.80
C HIS A 89 -21.61 -1.75 -15.40
N LEU A 90 -20.74 -1.90 -14.42
CA LEU A 90 -20.98 -1.57 -13.02
C LEU A 90 -19.89 -0.62 -12.54
N TYR A 91 -19.97 0.63 -12.93
CA TYR A 91 -19.01 1.70 -12.58
C TYR A 91 -18.63 1.80 -11.10
N PRO A 92 -19.42 1.30 -10.11
CA PRO A 92 -19.03 1.29 -8.71
C PRO A 92 -17.98 0.23 -8.35
N ILE A 93 -17.67 -0.72 -9.25
CA ILE A 93 -16.63 -1.72 -8.97
C ILE A 93 -15.27 -1.05 -9.06
N THR A 94 -14.60 -0.93 -7.92
CA THR A 94 -13.27 -0.37 -7.84
C THR A 94 -12.20 -1.45 -8.03
N ASP A 95 -11.05 -1.06 -8.54
CA ASP A 95 -9.87 -1.94 -8.64
C ASP A 95 -9.48 -2.47 -7.25
N GLY A 96 -9.72 -1.69 -6.18
CA GLY A 96 -9.45 -2.08 -4.80
C GLY A 96 -10.27 -3.28 -4.31
N LEU A 97 -11.59 -3.30 -4.52
CA LEU A 97 -12.42 -4.43 -4.10
C LEU A 97 -12.11 -5.70 -4.91
N LEU A 98 -11.79 -5.54 -6.19
CA LEU A 98 -11.29 -6.63 -7.01
C LEU A 98 -9.96 -7.14 -6.45
N GLY A 99 -9.06 -6.22 -6.11
CA GLY A 99 -7.75 -6.54 -5.52
C GLY A 99 -7.85 -7.34 -4.24
N MET A 100 -8.79 -6.99 -3.36
CA MET A 100 -9.08 -7.76 -2.16
C MET A 100 -9.42 -9.22 -2.49
N LEU A 101 -10.35 -9.46 -3.40
CA LEU A 101 -10.75 -10.83 -3.75
C LEU A 101 -9.62 -11.59 -4.43
N ASP A 102 -8.85 -10.94 -5.30
CA ASP A 102 -7.69 -11.55 -5.94
C ASP A 102 -6.65 -12.02 -4.90
N VAL A 103 -6.41 -11.23 -3.85
CA VAL A 103 -5.54 -11.64 -2.72
C VAL A 103 -6.07 -12.92 -2.06
N ALA A 104 -7.38 -13.02 -1.79
CA ALA A 104 -7.97 -14.22 -1.22
C ALA A 104 -7.83 -15.45 -2.16
N PHE A 105 -7.96 -15.26 -3.47
CA PHE A 105 -7.74 -16.35 -4.44
C PHE A 105 -6.28 -16.80 -4.48
N TRP A 106 -5.33 -15.87 -4.40
CA TRP A 106 -3.92 -16.22 -4.31
C TRP A 106 -3.58 -16.92 -2.99
N ASP A 107 -4.25 -16.55 -1.88
CA ASP A 107 -4.11 -17.25 -0.60
C ASP A 107 -4.62 -18.70 -0.71
N ILE A 108 -5.81 -18.92 -1.31
CA ILE A 108 -6.32 -20.28 -1.61
C ILE A 108 -5.33 -21.05 -2.47
N LYS A 109 -4.83 -20.43 -3.54
CA LYS A 109 -3.92 -21.08 -4.49
C LYS A 109 -2.60 -21.51 -3.82
N GLY A 110 -2.03 -20.66 -2.97
CA GLY A 110 -0.84 -20.99 -2.18
C GLY A 110 -1.11 -22.12 -1.19
N LYS A 111 -2.24 -22.10 -0.49
CA LYS A 111 -2.66 -23.16 0.45
C LYS A 111 -2.92 -24.48 -0.26
N ALA A 112 -3.60 -24.47 -1.40
CA ALA A 112 -3.83 -25.66 -2.22
C ALA A 112 -2.54 -26.28 -2.74
N ALA A 113 -1.55 -25.44 -3.07
CA ALA A 113 -0.23 -25.88 -3.50
C ALA A 113 0.73 -26.23 -2.33
N GLY A 114 0.39 -25.86 -1.10
CA GLY A 114 1.23 -26.05 0.09
C GLY A 114 2.46 -25.14 0.15
N VAL A 115 2.45 -24.00 -0.54
CA VAL A 115 3.58 -23.04 -0.62
C VAL A 115 3.13 -21.60 -0.42
N PRO A 116 4.05 -20.70 0.01
CA PRO A 116 3.78 -19.26 0.05
C PRO A 116 3.42 -18.69 -1.31
N ILE A 117 2.63 -17.59 -1.33
CA ILE A 117 2.30 -16.88 -2.59
C ILE A 117 3.56 -16.50 -3.37
N ALA A 118 4.61 -16.02 -2.71
CA ALA A 118 5.86 -15.62 -3.37
C ALA A 118 6.52 -16.76 -4.14
N GLU A 119 6.41 -18.01 -3.69
CA GLU A 119 6.94 -19.16 -4.43
C GLU A 119 6.19 -19.41 -5.74
N LEU A 120 4.87 -19.21 -5.75
CA LEU A 120 4.07 -19.28 -6.97
C LEU A 120 4.41 -18.14 -7.94
N LEU A 121 4.88 -17.01 -7.44
CA LEU A 121 5.29 -15.84 -8.21
C LEU A 121 6.74 -15.94 -8.73
N GLY A 122 7.57 -16.72 -8.07
CA GLY A 122 9.02 -16.83 -8.31
C GLY A 122 9.81 -15.95 -7.35
N VAL A 123 10.33 -16.53 -6.27
CA VAL A 123 11.10 -15.79 -5.23
C VAL A 123 12.41 -15.26 -5.79
N CYS A 124 12.66 -13.95 -5.61
CA CYS A 124 13.91 -13.27 -5.92
C CYS A 124 14.76 -12.99 -4.67
N ARG A 125 14.09 -12.81 -3.52
CA ARG A 125 14.68 -12.50 -2.22
C ARG A 125 13.74 -12.95 -1.11
N THR A 126 14.28 -13.16 0.09
CA THR A 126 13.50 -13.60 1.26
C THR A 126 13.37 -12.49 2.32
N GLU A 127 13.99 -11.34 2.07
CA GLU A 127 13.94 -10.16 2.93
C GLU A 127 13.90 -8.87 2.09
N VAL A 128 13.28 -7.83 2.62
CA VAL A 128 13.18 -6.52 1.98
C VAL A 128 13.50 -5.44 3.01
N PRO A 129 14.41 -4.48 2.71
CA PRO A 129 14.66 -3.36 3.59
C PRO A 129 13.41 -2.47 3.70
N ALA A 130 13.09 -2.01 4.91
CA ALA A 130 11.91 -1.22 5.17
C ALA A 130 12.23 0.23 5.50
N TYR A 131 11.44 1.15 4.95
CA TYR A 131 11.38 2.52 5.44
C TYR A 131 10.10 2.77 6.23
N ARG A 132 10.12 3.81 7.06
CA ARG A 132 8.99 4.23 7.87
C ARG A 132 8.38 5.50 7.30
N THR A 133 7.07 5.51 7.06
CA THR A 133 6.33 6.73 6.79
C THR A 133 6.00 7.42 8.10
N GLY A 134 6.39 8.69 8.21
CA GLY A 134 6.27 9.49 9.42
C GLY A 134 4.88 10.06 9.66
N SER A 135 4.79 10.82 10.73
CA SER A 135 3.59 11.57 11.08
C SER A 135 3.38 12.74 10.12
N HIS A 136 2.12 13.08 9.84
CA HIS A 136 1.78 14.17 8.91
C HIS A 136 1.32 15.45 9.64
N TRP A 137 1.09 15.38 10.96
CA TRP A 137 0.28 16.37 11.63
C TRP A 137 1.13 17.37 12.40
N ASN A 138 1.03 18.67 12.00
CA ASN A 138 1.51 19.83 12.76
C ASN A 138 2.95 19.74 13.29
N LEU A 139 3.86 19.04 12.59
CA LEU A 139 5.25 18.91 13.00
C LEU A 139 6.03 20.20 12.75
N THR A 140 6.73 20.67 13.77
CA THR A 140 7.78 21.68 13.60
C THR A 140 9.06 21.05 13.03
N PRO A 141 10.03 21.83 12.53
CA PRO A 141 11.35 21.29 12.16
C PRO A 141 12.04 20.53 13.30
N ALA A 142 11.84 20.93 14.55
CA ALA A 142 12.40 20.23 15.71
C ALA A 142 11.73 18.87 15.95
N ASP A 143 10.42 18.77 15.74
CA ASP A 143 9.69 17.50 15.84
C ASP A 143 10.12 16.55 14.72
N THR A 144 10.25 17.07 13.49
CA THR A 144 10.73 16.29 12.34
C THR A 144 12.15 15.77 12.54
N PHE A 145 13.04 16.61 13.11
CA PHE A 145 14.39 16.18 13.50
C PHE A 145 14.34 15.02 14.48
N ALA A 146 13.53 15.14 15.52
CA ALA A 146 13.42 14.12 16.58
C ALA A 146 12.85 12.80 16.01
N GLU A 147 11.82 12.88 15.17
CA GLU A 147 11.20 11.71 14.55
C GLU A 147 12.16 11.02 13.57
N ALA A 148 12.83 11.75 12.68
CA ALA A 148 13.81 11.18 11.75
C ALA A 148 14.97 10.49 12.48
N ALA A 149 15.49 11.12 13.55
CA ALA A 149 16.51 10.51 14.40
C ALA A 149 16.01 9.24 15.10
N ALA A 150 14.73 9.20 15.52
CA ALA A 150 14.11 8.03 16.11
C ALA A 150 14.01 6.88 15.09
N MET A 151 13.55 7.13 13.87
CA MET A 151 13.41 6.10 12.83
C MET A 151 14.76 5.45 12.49
N LYS A 152 15.82 6.26 12.37
CA LYS A 152 17.19 5.75 12.19
C LYS A 152 17.67 4.90 13.38
N ARG A 153 17.40 5.33 14.61
CA ARG A 153 17.77 4.62 15.83
C ARG A 153 17.01 3.30 16.02
N GLU A 154 15.74 3.25 15.58
CA GLU A 154 14.89 2.06 15.60
C GLU A 154 15.29 1.03 14.54
N GLY A 155 16.20 1.38 13.64
CA GLY A 155 16.79 0.48 12.68
C GLY A 155 16.14 0.48 11.30
N TYR A 156 15.16 1.36 11.03
CA TYR A 156 14.61 1.50 9.68
C TYR A 156 15.69 1.87 8.67
N ARG A 157 15.51 1.46 7.41
CA ARG A 157 16.47 1.66 6.32
C ARG A 157 16.20 2.93 5.52
N GLY A 158 15.17 3.68 5.87
CA GLY A 158 14.80 4.97 5.31
C GLY A 158 13.66 5.59 6.10
N TYR A 159 13.37 6.85 5.78
CA TYR A 159 12.27 7.59 6.37
C TYR A 159 11.60 8.48 5.33
N LYS A 160 10.26 8.35 5.21
CA LYS A 160 9.43 9.17 4.34
C LYS A 160 8.67 10.21 5.16
N LEU A 161 8.87 11.48 4.82
CA LEU A 161 8.10 12.59 5.33
C LEU A 161 6.84 12.76 4.48
N THR A 162 5.72 13.07 5.11
CA THR A 162 4.51 13.51 4.40
C THR A 162 4.30 14.99 4.71
N LEU A 163 4.50 15.86 3.73
CA LEU A 163 4.58 17.32 3.91
C LEU A 163 3.83 18.05 2.81
N TYR A 164 2.94 18.99 3.19
CA TYR A 164 2.16 19.81 2.27
C TYR A 164 1.68 21.16 2.88
N ASP A 165 2.43 21.71 3.85
CA ASP A 165 2.11 23.00 4.50
C ASP A 165 2.67 24.20 3.71
N GLY A 166 3.27 23.91 2.56
CA GLY A 166 3.83 24.89 1.65
C GLY A 166 5.36 24.93 1.65
N PRO A 167 5.98 25.43 0.56
CA PRO A 167 7.39 25.24 0.28
C PRO A 167 8.33 25.64 1.41
N ALA A 168 8.13 26.82 2.00
CA ALA A 168 9.04 27.32 3.05
C ALA A 168 9.03 26.46 4.32
N ALA A 169 7.84 26.00 4.74
CA ALA A 169 7.70 25.15 5.93
C ALA A 169 8.26 23.74 5.65
N ASP A 170 7.95 23.19 4.48
CA ASP A 170 8.30 21.83 4.11
C ASP A 170 9.80 21.68 3.82
N ILE A 171 10.42 22.67 3.18
CA ILE A 171 11.88 22.71 3.00
C ILE A 171 12.58 22.75 4.36
N GLY A 172 12.13 23.60 5.29
CA GLY A 172 12.72 23.67 6.64
C GLY A 172 12.62 22.34 7.41
N ARG A 173 11.53 21.61 7.25
CA ARG A 173 11.38 20.26 7.83
C ARG A 173 12.26 19.23 7.13
N ALA A 174 12.37 19.29 5.79
CA ALA A 174 13.25 18.42 5.03
C ALA A 174 14.73 18.63 5.40
N GLU A 175 15.17 19.88 5.60
CA GLU A 175 16.51 20.20 6.09
C GLU A 175 16.76 19.62 7.50
N ALA A 176 15.79 19.77 8.40
CA ALA A 176 15.90 19.23 9.75
C ALA A 176 15.99 17.69 9.77
N ALA A 177 15.21 17.01 8.93
CA ALA A 177 15.30 15.55 8.80
C ALA A 177 16.69 15.12 8.28
N ARG A 178 17.24 15.81 7.28
CA ARG A 178 18.56 15.53 6.74
C ARG A 178 19.66 15.76 7.78
N GLU A 179 19.59 16.85 8.53
CA GLU A 179 20.50 17.11 9.65
C GLU A 179 20.47 15.98 10.70
N ALA A 180 19.27 15.48 11.03
CA ALA A 180 19.09 14.43 12.03
C ALA A 180 19.72 13.09 11.65
N VAL A 181 19.67 12.74 10.35
CA VAL A 181 20.07 11.38 9.92
C VAL A 181 21.40 11.35 9.18
N GLY A 182 21.97 12.49 8.80
CA GLY A 182 23.21 12.57 7.99
C GLY A 182 22.99 12.19 6.52
N ASP A 183 24.06 12.28 5.71
CA ASP A 183 23.97 12.26 4.25
C ASP A 183 23.61 10.90 3.64
N ASP A 184 24.00 9.80 4.29
CA ASP A 184 23.88 8.44 3.74
C ASP A 184 22.51 7.76 4.02
N PHE A 185 21.67 8.35 4.85
CA PHE A 185 20.38 7.74 5.21
C PHE A 185 19.31 8.12 4.18
N PRO A 186 18.61 7.14 3.55
CA PRO A 186 17.57 7.42 2.59
C PRO A 186 16.42 8.22 3.20
N LEU A 187 16.15 9.40 2.64
CA LEU A 187 15.00 10.23 2.93
C LEU A 187 14.14 10.38 1.69
N MET A 188 12.84 10.35 1.89
CA MET A 188 11.83 10.53 0.88
C MET A 188 10.85 11.60 1.33
N LEU A 189 10.22 12.31 0.39
CA LEU A 189 9.16 13.24 0.70
C LEU A 189 7.95 12.95 -0.16
N ASP A 190 6.78 12.86 0.47
CA ASP A 190 5.48 12.71 -0.13
C ASP A 190 4.66 13.99 0.06
N ALA A 191 4.23 14.60 -1.04
CA ALA A 191 3.47 15.83 -1.04
C ALA A 191 1.95 15.62 -1.19
N VAL A 192 1.51 14.36 -1.27
CA VAL A 192 0.08 13.97 -1.35
C VAL A 192 -0.69 14.79 -2.39
N ALA A 193 -0.03 15.10 -3.53
CA ALA A 193 -0.58 15.84 -4.66
C ALA A 193 -1.05 17.29 -4.36
N GLU A 194 -0.58 17.90 -3.29
CA GLU A 194 -1.08 19.20 -2.80
C GLU A 194 -0.36 20.43 -3.39
N TYR A 195 0.77 20.26 -4.09
CA TYR A 195 1.49 21.42 -4.64
C TYR A 195 0.96 21.84 -6.02
N SER A 196 1.04 23.15 -6.26
CA SER A 196 1.06 23.66 -7.63
C SER A 196 2.39 23.30 -8.30
N PHE A 197 2.44 23.39 -9.65
CA PHE A 197 3.67 23.10 -10.39
C PHE A 197 4.88 23.92 -9.93
N ASP A 198 4.69 25.22 -9.68
CA ASP A 198 5.80 26.11 -9.27
C ASP A 198 6.27 25.79 -7.84
N GLN A 199 5.35 25.43 -6.93
CA GLN A 199 5.69 24.97 -5.58
C GLN A 199 6.44 23.65 -5.61
N ALA A 200 5.97 22.69 -6.43
CA ALA A 200 6.63 21.40 -6.61
C ALA A 200 8.05 21.56 -7.16
N LEU A 201 8.25 22.52 -8.08
CA LEU A 201 9.58 22.82 -8.61
C LEU A 201 10.52 23.37 -7.53
N GLU A 202 10.04 24.34 -6.72
CA GLU A 202 10.82 24.95 -5.62
C GLU A 202 11.23 23.90 -4.57
N VAL A 203 10.29 23.08 -4.13
CA VAL A 203 10.53 22.01 -3.14
C VAL A 203 11.47 20.96 -3.74
N GLY A 204 11.21 20.50 -4.97
CA GLY A 204 12.02 19.49 -5.65
C GLY A 204 13.49 19.91 -5.83
N GLU A 205 13.77 21.19 -6.15
CA GLU A 205 15.12 21.73 -6.20
C GLU A 205 15.82 21.70 -4.82
N ALA A 206 15.07 21.94 -3.74
CA ALA A 206 15.61 21.81 -2.39
C ALA A 206 15.90 20.36 -2.03
N LEU A 207 14.98 19.43 -2.34
CA LEU A 207 15.16 17.99 -2.09
C LEU A 207 16.35 17.42 -2.86
N ALA A 208 16.59 17.87 -4.09
CA ALA A 208 17.76 17.50 -4.88
C ALA A 208 19.07 17.89 -4.16
N ARG A 209 19.15 19.15 -3.67
CA ARG A 209 20.32 19.61 -2.90
C ARG A 209 20.54 18.86 -1.60
N LEU A 210 19.44 18.38 -0.98
CA LEU A 210 19.46 17.62 0.26
C LEU A 210 19.69 16.10 0.03
N GLY A 211 19.79 15.64 -1.22
CA GLY A 211 20.02 14.25 -1.57
C GLY A 211 18.88 13.31 -1.18
N TYR A 212 17.64 13.76 -1.34
CA TYR A 212 16.46 12.90 -1.13
C TYR A 212 16.39 11.80 -2.19
N ARG A 213 15.91 10.63 -1.79
CA ARG A 213 15.84 9.43 -2.65
C ARG A 213 14.78 9.57 -3.73
N TRP A 214 13.61 10.14 -3.38
CA TRP A 214 12.56 10.55 -4.32
C TRP A 214 11.65 11.63 -3.73
N PHE A 215 10.93 12.28 -4.63
CA PHE A 215 9.85 13.21 -4.36
C PHE A 215 8.54 12.58 -4.85
N GLU A 216 7.66 12.18 -3.92
CA GLU A 216 6.43 11.45 -4.20
C GLU A 216 5.26 12.39 -4.36
N GLU A 217 4.43 12.13 -5.37
CA GLU A 217 3.18 12.85 -5.68
C GLU A 217 3.29 14.38 -5.53
N PRO A 218 4.25 15.04 -6.19
CA PRO A 218 4.40 16.49 -6.05
C PRO A 218 3.19 17.29 -6.54
N VAL A 219 2.48 16.74 -7.53
CA VAL A 219 1.25 17.28 -8.13
C VAL A 219 0.27 16.14 -8.35
N PRO A 220 -1.04 16.42 -8.63
CA PRO A 220 -2.02 15.37 -8.88
C PRO A 220 -1.53 14.33 -9.89
N ASP A 221 -1.64 13.05 -9.55
CA ASP A 221 -1.21 11.91 -10.37
C ASP A 221 -1.67 11.99 -11.83
N ARG A 222 -2.88 12.49 -12.07
CA ARG A 222 -3.46 12.59 -13.41
C ARG A 222 -2.99 13.80 -14.22
N ASP A 223 -2.21 14.71 -13.62
CA ASP A 223 -1.53 15.77 -14.36
C ASP A 223 -0.20 15.26 -14.95
N ILE A 224 -0.34 14.34 -15.90
CA ILE A 224 0.80 13.71 -16.56
C ILE A 224 1.72 14.73 -17.25
N ALA A 225 1.18 15.88 -17.68
CA ALA A 225 1.98 16.92 -18.32
C ALA A 225 2.84 17.68 -17.32
N ALA A 226 2.35 17.92 -16.12
CA ALA A 226 3.12 18.53 -15.04
C ALA A 226 4.19 17.55 -14.54
N LEU A 227 3.84 16.29 -14.30
CA LEU A 227 4.80 15.26 -13.89
C LEU A 227 5.93 15.10 -14.90
N GLU A 228 5.64 14.99 -16.21
CA GLU A 228 6.65 14.93 -17.28
C GLU A 228 7.61 16.13 -17.25
N GLN A 229 7.11 17.33 -16.96
CA GLN A 229 7.95 18.51 -16.87
C GLN A 229 8.80 18.54 -15.60
N LEU A 230 8.27 18.09 -14.45
CA LEU A 230 9.02 17.98 -13.19
C LEU A 230 10.16 16.96 -13.34
N THR A 231 9.86 15.77 -13.85
CA THR A 231 10.84 14.70 -14.11
C THR A 231 12.00 15.18 -14.99
N ARG A 232 11.71 16.01 -16.01
CA ARG A 232 12.78 16.57 -16.88
C ARG A 232 13.60 17.69 -16.27
N ARG A 233 13.08 18.40 -15.28
CA ARG A 233 13.69 19.60 -14.70
C ARG A 233 14.41 19.35 -13.38
N LEU A 234 13.94 18.38 -12.61
CA LEU A 234 14.45 18.09 -11.28
C LEU A 234 15.50 16.98 -11.32
N GLU A 235 16.50 17.10 -10.46
CA GLU A 235 17.50 16.05 -10.25
C GLU A 235 17.03 15.01 -9.22
N VAL A 236 16.08 15.37 -8.33
CA VAL A 236 15.44 14.40 -7.44
C VAL A 236 14.47 13.55 -8.24
N PRO A 237 14.54 12.22 -8.15
CA PRO A 237 13.61 11.34 -8.86
C PRO A 237 12.16 11.60 -8.45
N ILE A 238 11.25 11.63 -9.42
CA ILE A 238 9.81 11.77 -9.22
C ILE A 238 9.19 10.37 -9.12
N LEU A 239 8.50 10.12 -8.01
CA LEU A 239 7.68 8.95 -7.81
C LEU A 239 6.21 9.36 -7.82
N ALA A 240 5.39 8.70 -8.62
CA ALA A 240 3.94 8.94 -8.67
C ALA A 240 3.22 7.71 -9.25
N THR A 241 1.94 7.87 -9.63
CA THR A 241 1.07 6.83 -10.18
C THR A 241 0.34 5.98 -9.12
N GLU A 242 0.31 6.40 -7.86
CA GLU A 242 -0.42 5.65 -6.84
C GLU A 242 -1.87 5.43 -7.23
N THR A 243 -2.59 6.51 -7.56
CA THR A 243 -4.02 6.46 -7.93
C THR A 243 -4.29 6.14 -9.40
N VAL A 244 -3.24 5.92 -10.19
CA VAL A 244 -3.32 5.58 -11.62
C VAL A 244 -3.64 4.10 -11.80
N SER A 245 -4.68 3.80 -12.58
CA SER A 245 -5.06 2.42 -12.87
C SER A 245 -4.02 1.69 -13.72
N LEU A 246 -4.05 0.36 -13.67
CA LEU A 246 -3.19 -0.50 -14.52
C LEU A 246 -3.31 -0.17 -16.02
N ARG A 247 -4.48 0.32 -16.46
CA ARG A 247 -4.72 0.66 -17.87
C ARG A 247 -4.11 2.00 -18.28
N GLU A 248 -3.96 2.91 -17.34
CA GLU A 248 -3.39 4.24 -17.56
C GLU A 248 -1.86 4.25 -17.45
N LEU A 249 -1.28 3.34 -16.64
CA LEU A 249 0.15 3.27 -16.36
C LEU A 249 1.06 3.28 -17.62
N PRO A 250 0.73 2.59 -18.74
CA PRO A 250 1.55 2.65 -19.94
C PRO A 250 1.82 4.05 -20.48
N GLN A 251 0.88 4.99 -20.32
CA GLN A 251 1.05 6.37 -20.77
C GLN A 251 2.13 7.12 -19.98
N PHE A 252 2.25 6.83 -18.69
CA PHE A 252 3.30 7.42 -17.84
C PHE A 252 4.68 6.88 -18.20
N ILE A 253 4.75 5.57 -18.46
CA ILE A 253 5.98 4.90 -18.89
C ILE A 253 6.44 5.41 -20.27
N GLU A 254 5.54 5.42 -21.27
CA GLU A 254 5.85 5.85 -22.64
C GLU A 254 6.30 7.32 -22.72
N ARG A 255 5.71 8.19 -21.89
CA ARG A 255 6.04 9.61 -21.82
C ARG A 255 7.24 9.92 -20.92
N GLN A 256 7.73 8.93 -20.19
CA GLN A 256 8.73 9.14 -19.13
C GLN A 256 8.28 10.25 -18.16
N ALA A 257 6.99 10.19 -17.76
CA ALA A 257 6.38 11.20 -16.93
C ALA A 257 6.76 11.07 -15.45
N VAL A 258 7.36 9.94 -15.06
CA VAL A 258 7.86 9.65 -13.71
C VAL A 258 9.16 8.86 -13.82
N ASP A 259 10.02 8.95 -12.82
CA ASP A 259 11.24 8.14 -12.70
C ASP A 259 10.97 6.80 -12.03
N LEU A 260 10.02 6.78 -11.10
CA LEU A 260 9.60 5.63 -10.32
C LEU A 260 8.06 5.57 -10.32
N ALA A 261 7.50 4.37 -10.48
CA ALA A 261 6.07 4.15 -10.35
C ALA A 261 5.70 3.79 -8.91
N ARG A 262 4.41 3.94 -8.56
CA ARG A 262 3.83 3.60 -7.26
C ARG A 262 2.63 2.69 -7.43
N GLY A 263 2.43 1.76 -6.49
CA GLY A 263 1.22 0.93 -6.46
C GLY A 263 1.29 -0.18 -5.43
N ASP A 264 0.17 -0.86 -5.24
CA ASP A 264 0.00 -1.94 -4.28
C ASP A 264 -1.08 -2.94 -4.75
N VAL A 265 -1.31 -4.00 -3.99
CA VAL A 265 -2.30 -5.03 -4.32
C VAL A 265 -3.75 -4.53 -4.26
N PHE A 266 -4.05 -3.42 -3.60
CA PHE A 266 -5.38 -2.85 -3.58
C PHE A 266 -5.62 -1.97 -4.81
N ILE A 267 -4.76 -0.96 -5.01
CA ILE A 267 -4.92 0.05 -6.08
C ILE A 267 -4.66 -0.54 -7.47
N LYS A 268 -3.77 -1.52 -7.60
CA LYS A 268 -3.47 -2.21 -8.88
C LYS A 268 -4.28 -3.48 -9.09
N ALA A 269 -5.44 -3.60 -8.45
CA ALA A 269 -6.39 -4.71 -8.66
C ALA A 269 -5.80 -6.10 -8.34
N GLY A 270 -5.15 -6.25 -7.20
CA GLY A 270 -4.69 -7.52 -6.67
C GLY A 270 -3.24 -7.87 -6.96
N VAL A 271 -2.82 -9.00 -6.46
CA VAL A 271 -1.52 -9.62 -6.78
C VAL A 271 -1.36 -9.77 -8.29
N THR A 272 -2.43 -10.22 -8.97
CA THR A 272 -2.46 -10.40 -10.43
C THR A 272 -2.22 -9.08 -11.16
N GLY A 273 -2.85 -8.00 -10.73
CA GLY A 273 -2.71 -6.68 -11.35
C GLY A 273 -1.36 -6.03 -11.03
N LEU A 274 -0.92 -6.06 -9.77
CA LEU A 274 0.35 -5.48 -9.35
C LEU A 274 1.55 -6.13 -10.07
N ARG A 275 1.53 -7.47 -10.25
CA ARG A 275 2.54 -8.16 -11.05
C ARG A 275 2.63 -7.64 -12.49
N LYS A 276 1.48 -7.32 -13.10
CA LYS A 276 1.45 -6.75 -14.46
C LYS A 276 2.05 -5.36 -14.48
N ALA A 277 1.74 -4.52 -13.49
CA ALA A 277 2.33 -3.19 -13.34
C ALA A 277 3.85 -3.27 -13.18
N LEU A 278 4.32 -4.14 -12.28
CA LEU A 278 5.76 -4.37 -12.04
C LEU A 278 6.48 -4.86 -13.31
N ALA A 279 5.87 -5.78 -14.06
CA ALA A 279 6.47 -6.27 -15.30
C ALA A 279 6.58 -5.16 -16.38
N MET A 280 5.56 -4.31 -16.53
CA MET A 280 5.62 -3.17 -17.44
C MET A 280 6.71 -2.17 -17.07
N CYS A 281 6.88 -1.91 -15.76
CA CYS A 281 7.94 -1.04 -15.26
C CYS A 281 9.33 -1.67 -15.48
N ASP A 282 9.50 -2.97 -15.20
CA ASP A 282 10.76 -3.71 -15.39
C ASP A 282 11.22 -3.69 -16.86
N GLU A 283 10.29 -3.92 -17.79
CA GLU A 283 10.56 -3.82 -19.24
C GLU A 283 11.04 -2.43 -19.67
N ALA A 284 10.63 -1.39 -18.95
CA ALA A 284 11.05 -0.02 -19.17
C ALA A 284 12.31 0.38 -18.38
N GLY A 285 12.88 -0.54 -17.59
CA GLY A 285 14.02 -0.25 -16.70
C GLY A 285 13.66 0.65 -15.51
N MET A 286 12.39 0.66 -15.10
CA MET A 286 11.82 1.51 -14.06
C MET A 286 11.51 0.66 -12.80
N ASN A 287 11.78 1.21 -11.61
CA ASN A 287 11.24 0.63 -10.38
C ASN A 287 9.76 1.00 -10.21
N LEU A 288 9.02 0.08 -9.57
CA LEU A 288 7.74 0.37 -8.96
C LEU A 288 7.90 0.11 -7.45
N GLU A 289 7.86 1.18 -6.68
CA GLU A 289 7.94 1.09 -5.22
C GLU A 289 6.55 0.77 -4.64
N ILE A 290 6.49 -0.26 -3.80
CA ILE A 290 5.21 -0.76 -3.29
C ILE A 290 4.72 0.14 -2.15
N HIS A 291 3.48 0.63 -2.29
CA HIS A 291 2.76 1.42 -1.29
C HIS A 291 2.24 0.50 -0.17
N ALA A 292 2.38 0.90 1.09
CA ALA A 292 1.75 0.21 2.22
C ALA A 292 0.31 0.69 2.39
N LEU A 293 -0.54 -0.29 2.65
CA LEU A 293 -1.95 -0.06 2.87
C LEU A 293 -2.25 -0.16 4.36
N HIS A 294 -2.72 0.73 5.03
CA HIS A 294 -3.13 0.67 6.45
C HIS A 294 -3.97 -0.61 6.79
N SER A 295 -3.52 -1.78 6.29
CA SER A 295 -4.24 -3.06 6.32
C SER A 295 -3.27 -4.24 6.33
N SER A 296 -3.19 -4.92 7.47
CA SER A 296 -2.18 -5.95 7.73
C SER A 296 -2.10 -7.07 6.69
N LEU A 297 -3.24 -7.65 6.25
CA LEU A 297 -3.22 -8.75 5.27
C LEU A 297 -2.87 -8.28 3.85
N LEU A 298 -3.24 -7.05 3.47
CA LEU A 298 -2.84 -6.51 2.18
C LEU A 298 -1.33 -6.20 2.17
N ASP A 299 -0.78 -5.73 3.30
CA ASP A 299 0.66 -5.50 3.42
C ASP A 299 1.46 -6.81 3.40
N ILE A 300 0.92 -7.89 3.97
CA ILE A 300 1.50 -9.24 3.78
C ILE A 300 1.46 -9.66 2.31
N ALA A 301 0.36 -9.44 1.60
CA ALA A 301 0.29 -9.74 0.16
C ALA A 301 1.29 -8.90 -0.65
N ASN A 302 1.42 -7.61 -0.33
CA ASN A 302 2.44 -6.72 -0.89
C ASN A 302 3.87 -7.27 -0.64
N LEU A 303 4.15 -7.78 0.56
CA LEU A 303 5.45 -8.36 0.90
C LEU A 303 5.77 -9.60 0.06
N HIS A 304 4.79 -10.47 -0.19
CA HIS A 304 4.97 -11.60 -1.11
C HIS A 304 5.34 -11.14 -2.52
N VAL A 305 4.67 -10.11 -3.02
CA VAL A 305 4.98 -9.54 -4.34
C VAL A 305 6.36 -8.88 -4.34
N ALA A 306 6.69 -8.08 -3.33
CA ALA A 306 8.01 -7.43 -3.20
C ALA A 306 9.17 -8.44 -3.16
N CYS A 307 8.95 -9.60 -2.55
CA CYS A 307 9.94 -10.68 -2.52
C CYS A 307 10.06 -11.45 -3.85
N SER A 308 9.13 -11.26 -4.78
CA SER A 308 9.10 -11.92 -6.08
C SER A 308 9.66 -11.08 -7.24
N VAL A 309 10.08 -9.83 -6.99
CA VAL A 309 10.56 -8.89 -8.01
C VAL A 309 11.88 -8.24 -7.61
N ARG A 310 12.59 -7.66 -8.58
CA ARG A 310 13.84 -6.93 -8.34
C ARG A 310 13.70 -5.41 -8.45
N ASN A 311 12.69 -4.94 -9.16
CA ASN A 311 12.41 -3.54 -9.43
C ASN A 311 11.49 -2.88 -8.38
N CYS A 312 11.67 -3.25 -7.11
CA CYS A 312 11.14 -2.60 -5.92
C CYS A 312 12.27 -2.59 -4.88
N GLU A 313 12.71 -1.43 -4.43
CA GLU A 313 13.89 -1.33 -3.56
C GLU A 313 13.54 -1.51 -2.10
N PHE A 314 12.50 -0.83 -1.63
CA PHE A 314 12.09 -0.79 -0.24
C PHE A 314 10.68 -1.35 -0.03
N PHE A 315 10.39 -1.70 1.22
CA PHE A 315 9.04 -1.91 1.69
C PHE A 315 8.62 -0.76 2.60
N GLU A 316 7.48 -0.16 2.33
CA GLU A 316 6.90 0.89 3.16
C GLU A 316 6.25 0.31 4.40
N LEU A 317 6.44 0.96 5.55
CA LEU A 317 5.73 0.65 6.79
C LEU A 317 5.09 1.90 7.37
N HIS A 318 3.80 1.82 7.65
CA HIS A 318 3.07 2.82 8.41
C HIS A 318 3.10 2.58 9.92
N HIS A 319 2.34 3.35 10.69
CA HIS A 319 2.24 3.25 12.13
C HIS A 319 1.92 1.81 12.58
N PRO A 320 2.53 1.30 13.66
CA PRO A 320 2.32 -0.08 14.11
C PRO A 320 0.86 -0.45 14.40
N MET A 321 -0.01 0.53 14.66
CA MET A 321 -1.44 0.29 14.82
C MET A 321 -2.10 -0.44 13.65
N PHE A 322 -1.53 -0.34 12.45
CA PHE A 322 -2.06 -1.00 11.24
C PHE A 322 -1.63 -2.47 11.09
N ARG A 323 -0.85 -3.00 12.04
CA ARG A 323 -0.42 -4.41 12.06
C ARG A 323 -1.37 -5.30 12.85
N PHE A 324 -2.65 -4.92 12.95
CA PHE A 324 -3.68 -5.58 13.76
C PHE A 324 -4.14 -6.91 13.17
N GLY A 325 -4.76 -7.75 14.02
CA GLY A 325 -5.42 -9.00 13.64
C GLY A 325 -4.49 -10.13 13.21
N LEU A 326 -3.17 -10.00 13.39
CA LEU A 326 -2.17 -11.02 13.08
C LEU A 326 -1.41 -11.45 14.34
N LYS A 327 -1.08 -12.74 14.44
CA LYS A 327 -0.16 -13.25 15.47
C LYS A 327 1.29 -13.19 15.00
N GLY A 328 2.21 -13.12 15.96
CA GLY A 328 3.66 -13.28 15.72
C GLY A 328 4.36 -12.12 15.04
N ALA A 329 3.70 -10.94 14.94
CA ALA A 329 4.29 -9.69 14.43
C ALA A 329 5.04 -9.81 13.08
N PRO A 330 4.41 -10.38 12.02
CA PRO A 330 5.08 -10.67 10.74
C PRO A 330 5.48 -9.41 9.95
N LEU A 331 5.01 -8.22 10.37
CA LEU A 331 5.36 -6.92 9.78
C LEU A 331 6.34 -6.11 10.65
N ASP A 332 7.03 -6.75 11.59
CA ASP A 332 8.10 -6.11 12.35
C ASP A 332 9.45 -6.29 11.65
N ILE A 333 10.25 -5.23 11.65
CA ILE A 333 11.62 -5.28 11.10
C ILE A 333 12.56 -6.05 12.02
N ASP A 334 13.53 -6.71 11.43
CA ASP A 334 14.64 -7.33 12.15
C ASP A 334 15.74 -6.32 12.55
N ALA A 335 16.80 -6.80 13.15
CA ALA A 335 17.95 -5.99 13.57
C ALA A 335 18.69 -5.30 12.39
N ASN A 336 18.46 -5.75 11.15
CA ASN A 336 19.01 -5.17 9.94
C ASN A 336 18.03 -4.21 9.26
N GLY A 337 16.86 -3.97 9.83
CA GLY A 337 15.81 -3.11 9.26
C GLY A 337 15.07 -3.73 8.07
N CYS A 338 15.00 -5.05 8.02
CA CYS A 338 14.34 -5.79 6.95
C CYS A 338 13.09 -6.50 7.46
N LEU A 339 12.09 -6.62 6.57
CA LEU A 339 10.97 -7.54 6.70
C LEU A 339 11.31 -8.88 6.06
N HIS A 340 10.81 -9.96 6.65
CA HIS A 340 11.04 -11.32 6.16
C HIS A 340 9.80 -11.89 5.49
N LEU A 341 9.99 -12.59 4.37
CA LEU A 341 8.95 -13.31 3.66
C LEU A 341 8.31 -14.37 4.59
N PRO A 342 6.97 -14.35 4.79
CA PRO A 342 6.27 -15.45 5.47
C PRO A 342 6.47 -16.79 4.74
N THR A 343 6.73 -17.85 5.49
CA THR A 343 7.10 -19.16 4.93
C THR A 343 5.97 -20.19 4.91
N GLY A 344 4.82 -19.88 5.52
CA GLY A 344 3.63 -20.74 5.50
C GLY A 344 2.89 -20.71 4.16
N PRO A 345 2.02 -21.68 3.88
CA PRO A 345 1.20 -21.70 2.65
C PRO A 345 0.28 -20.48 2.52
N GLY A 346 0.08 -20.02 1.30
CA GLY A 346 -0.74 -18.85 1.00
C GLY A 346 -0.07 -17.57 1.47
N LEU A 347 -0.79 -16.74 2.25
CA LEU A 347 -0.24 -15.54 2.91
C LEU A 347 0.76 -15.90 4.02
N GLY A 348 0.74 -17.15 4.51
CA GLY A 348 1.73 -17.66 5.45
C GLY A 348 1.70 -17.05 6.84
N VAL A 349 0.59 -16.41 7.23
CA VAL A 349 0.40 -15.77 8.53
C VAL A 349 -0.78 -16.37 9.29
N GLU A 350 -0.77 -16.25 10.61
CA GLU A 350 -1.84 -16.69 11.49
C GLU A 350 -2.69 -15.50 11.93
N LEU A 351 -4.02 -15.63 11.78
CA LEU A 351 -4.98 -14.62 12.25
C LEU A 351 -5.15 -14.71 13.77
N ASP A 352 -5.23 -13.56 14.42
CA ASP A 352 -5.60 -13.44 15.84
C ASP A 352 -7.11 -13.39 15.99
N TRP A 353 -7.74 -14.59 16.06
CA TRP A 353 -9.18 -14.71 16.13
C TRP A 353 -9.79 -14.11 17.39
N ASP A 354 -9.07 -14.12 18.52
CA ASP A 354 -9.56 -13.52 19.76
C ASP A 354 -9.67 -11.99 19.56
N TRP A 355 -8.64 -11.37 18.99
CA TRP A 355 -8.68 -9.94 18.66
C TRP A 355 -9.74 -9.62 17.59
N ILE A 356 -9.86 -10.45 16.56
CA ILE A 356 -10.83 -10.28 15.47
C ILE A 356 -12.26 -10.36 16.01
N ASP A 357 -12.58 -11.34 16.84
CA ASP A 357 -13.91 -11.51 17.40
C ASP A 357 -14.28 -10.33 18.33
N ASP A 358 -13.35 -9.86 19.15
CA ASP A 358 -13.52 -8.72 20.05
C ASP A 358 -13.80 -7.39 19.30
N ASN A 359 -13.23 -7.24 18.10
CA ASN A 359 -13.35 -6.01 17.30
C ASN A 359 -14.36 -6.12 16.14
N THR A 360 -15.06 -7.24 15.98
CA THR A 360 -16.08 -7.39 14.93
C THR A 360 -17.38 -6.66 15.28
N VAL A 361 -17.77 -5.70 14.43
CA VAL A 361 -19.00 -4.91 14.61
C VAL A 361 -20.13 -5.33 13.66
N LEU A 362 -19.81 -6.01 12.57
CA LEU A 362 -20.78 -6.50 11.59
C LEU A 362 -20.26 -7.79 10.95
N THR A 363 -21.16 -8.74 10.69
CA THR A 363 -20.84 -9.94 9.92
C THR A 363 -21.85 -10.12 8.80
N LEU A 364 -21.39 -10.24 7.57
CA LEU A 364 -22.18 -10.58 6.40
C LEU A 364 -21.81 -12.00 5.95
N SER A 365 -22.80 -12.82 5.63
CA SER A 365 -22.59 -14.20 5.20
C SER A 365 -23.60 -14.63 4.13
N GLY A 366 -23.12 -15.40 3.12
CA GLY A 366 -23.98 -16.00 2.10
C GLY A 366 -24.61 -14.98 1.13
N LEU A 367 -25.65 -15.43 0.43
CA LEU A 367 -26.48 -14.63 -0.50
C LEU A 367 -27.79 -14.15 0.18
N ASP A 368 -27.88 -14.26 1.49
CA ASP A 368 -29.10 -13.96 2.22
C ASP A 368 -29.32 -12.45 2.35
N HIS A 369 -29.76 -11.84 1.25
CA HIS A 369 -30.43 -10.52 1.26
C HIS A 369 -31.42 -10.43 0.10
#